data_4f1c820d831fdb38ae04c87c1b712283
#
_entry.id   4f1c820d831fdb38ae04c87c1b712283
#
_cell.length_a   1.000
_cell.length_b   1.000
_cell.length_c   1.000
_cell.angle_alpha   90.00
_cell.angle_beta   90.00
_cell.angle_gamma   90.00
#
_symmetry.space_group_name_H-M   'P 1'
#
loop_
_entity.id
_entity.type
_entity.pdbx_description
1 polymer ?
#
loop_
_entity_poly.entity_id
_entity_poly.type
_entity_poly.pdbx_seq_one_letter_code
_entity_poly.pdbx_strand_id
1 'polypeptide(L)'
;MKDVTLVVMAAGMGSRYGGIKQLDAFGPEGEVIMDYSVFDAIKAGFNKVVIIIRKDIKDDFMEIIGNRLEEKAGVPVHYVYQEMDNLPEGFTVPEGRTKPWGTGQALLAAKEFVHEPFLAINADDFYGSEPYKIMHDFLANVDESDGKAHFGMAGYLLKNTLSDNGSVSRGICSVDENNYLVSIEEHLDVEKSGEGAIGFTASGEKHELSLEAVTSMNMMGLTPKVFEALEKGFVDFLGNISSNPLKAE
;
A
#
# COMPACT_ATOMS: atom_id res chain seq x y z
N MET A 1 7.91 -24.43 3.17
CA MET A 1 7.87 -22.99 3.43
C MET A 1 6.42 -22.64 3.69
N LYS A 2 6.13 -21.74 4.62
CA LYS A 2 4.76 -21.20 4.73
C LYS A 2 4.46 -20.36 3.48
N ASP A 3 3.24 -20.42 3.00
CA ASP A 3 2.80 -19.56 1.90
C ASP A 3 2.74 -18.10 2.37
N VAL A 4 3.23 -17.19 1.55
CA VAL A 4 3.20 -15.74 1.79
C VAL A 4 2.78 -15.04 0.50
N THR A 5 1.76 -14.20 0.58
CA THR A 5 1.21 -13.48 -0.57
C THR A 5 1.75 -12.05 -0.65
N LEU A 6 2.05 -11.60 -1.87
CA LEU A 6 2.20 -10.18 -2.18
C LEU A 6 0.84 -9.60 -2.60
N VAL A 7 0.38 -8.55 -1.94
CA VAL A 7 -0.81 -7.78 -2.31
C VAL A 7 -0.37 -6.41 -2.83
N VAL A 8 -0.69 -6.10 -4.08
CA VAL A 8 -0.31 -4.84 -4.73
C VAL A 8 -1.53 -3.95 -4.91
N MET A 9 -1.53 -2.77 -4.31
CA MET A 9 -2.60 -1.79 -4.41
C MET A 9 -2.40 -0.91 -5.65
N ALA A 10 -3.04 -1.29 -6.76
CA ALA A 10 -2.91 -0.65 -8.07
C ALA A 10 -4.18 0.10 -8.53
N ALA A 11 -5.22 0.19 -7.69
CA ALA A 11 -6.47 0.85 -8.04
C ALA A 11 -6.32 2.37 -8.30
N GLY A 12 -5.27 3.00 -7.74
CA GLY A 12 -4.90 4.39 -7.99
C GLY A 12 -4.08 4.63 -9.26
N MET A 13 -3.57 3.59 -9.91
CA MET A 13 -2.68 3.73 -11.07
C MET A 13 -3.34 4.49 -12.23
N GLY A 14 -2.55 5.35 -12.85
CA GLY A 14 -2.99 6.14 -14.01
C GLY A 14 -3.92 7.30 -13.70
N SER A 15 -4.45 7.44 -12.48
CA SER A 15 -5.36 8.54 -12.13
C SER A 15 -4.71 9.92 -12.24
N ARG A 16 -3.40 10.01 -11.98
CA ARG A 16 -2.60 11.25 -12.05
C ARG A 16 -2.13 11.58 -13.47
N TYR A 17 -2.08 10.60 -14.38
CA TYR A 17 -1.49 10.69 -15.71
C TYR A 17 -2.51 10.62 -16.85
N GLY A 18 -3.81 10.63 -16.56
CA GLY A 18 -4.87 10.54 -17.57
C GLY A 18 -5.09 9.13 -18.14
N GLY A 19 -4.56 8.11 -17.47
CA GLY A 19 -4.77 6.69 -17.80
C GLY A 19 -3.50 5.85 -17.68
N ILE A 20 -3.67 4.53 -17.63
CA ILE A 20 -2.57 3.56 -17.53
C ILE A 20 -1.64 3.62 -18.76
N LYS A 21 -2.17 3.93 -19.93
CA LYS A 21 -1.39 4.04 -21.19
C LYS A 21 -0.32 5.13 -21.17
N GLN A 22 -0.35 6.01 -20.15
CA GLN A 22 0.61 7.10 -19.98
C GLN A 22 1.60 6.84 -18.83
N LEU A 23 1.65 5.60 -18.30
CA LEU A 23 2.65 5.23 -17.32
C LEU A 23 4.03 5.18 -17.98
N ASP A 24 4.98 5.83 -17.33
CA ASP A 24 6.39 5.81 -17.78
C ASP A 24 6.97 4.40 -17.60
N ALA A 25 7.54 3.89 -18.69
CA ALA A 25 8.37 2.70 -18.65
C ALA A 25 9.78 3.06 -18.15
N PHE A 26 10.27 2.29 -17.19
CA PHE A 26 11.61 2.44 -16.60
C PHE A 26 12.60 1.42 -17.14
N GLY A 27 12.10 0.26 -17.56
CA GLY A 27 12.90 -0.84 -18.08
C GLY A 27 13.00 -0.87 -19.61
N PRO A 28 13.99 -1.60 -20.16
CA PRO A 28 14.24 -1.67 -21.60
C PRO A 28 13.14 -2.39 -22.40
N GLU A 29 12.31 -3.20 -21.75
CA GLU A 29 11.19 -3.93 -22.38
C GLU A 29 9.82 -3.34 -22.01
N GLY A 30 9.81 -2.11 -21.46
CA GLY A 30 8.58 -1.42 -21.07
C GLY A 30 8.12 -1.73 -19.64
N GLU A 31 9.03 -2.24 -18.79
CA GLU A 31 8.71 -2.50 -17.39
C GLU A 31 8.39 -1.21 -16.64
N VAL A 32 7.34 -1.27 -15.81
CA VAL A 32 6.96 -0.22 -14.86
C VAL A 32 7.46 -0.57 -13.44
N ILE A 33 7.35 0.36 -12.49
CA ILE A 33 7.81 0.15 -11.10
C ILE A 33 7.26 -1.14 -10.50
N MET A 34 5.98 -1.44 -10.73
CA MET A 34 5.33 -2.63 -10.19
C MET A 34 5.98 -3.94 -10.68
N ASP A 35 6.49 -4.00 -11.91
CA ASP A 35 7.18 -5.21 -12.41
C ASP A 35 8.40 -5.53 -11.54
N TYR A 36 9.17 -4.51 -11.16
CA TYR A 36 10.32 -4.69 -10.26
C TYR A 36 9.89 -5.12 -8.86
N SER A 37 8.81 -4.53 -8.34
CA SER A 37 8.25 -4.92 -7.03
C SER A 37 7.81 -6.38 -6.99
N VAL A 38 7.10 -6.85 -8.02
CA VAL A 38 6.68 -8.25 -8.13
C VAL A 38 7.89 -9.18 -8.30
N PHE A 39 8.84 -8.80 -9.14
CA PHE A 39 10.08 -9.58 -9.34
C PHE A 39 10.87 -9.74 -8.04
N ASP A 40 11.10 -8.65 -7.31
CA ASP A 40 11.86 -8.67 -6.06
C ASP A 40 11.14 -9.47 -4.96
N ALA A 41 9.81 -9.36 -4.89
CA ALA A 41 9.00 -10.16 -3.96
C ALA A 41 9.10 -11.66 -4.26
N ILE A 42 8.95 -12.07 -5.52
CA ILE A 42 9.08 -13.49 -5.91
C ILE A 42 10.48 -14.00 -5.60
N LYS A 43 11.50 -13.23 -5.90
CA LYS A 43 12.90 -13.57 -5.57
C LYS A 43 13.14 -13.69 -4.07
N ALA A 44 12.40 -12.94 -3.25
CA ALA A 44 12.43 -13.02 -1.79
C ALA A 44 11.70 -14.25 -1.24
N GLY A 45 10.83 -14.91 -2.02
CA GLY A 45 10.12 -16.12 -1.64
C GLY A 45 8.60 -16.01 -1.59
N PHE A 46 8.02 -14.86 -1.95
CA PHE A 46 6.57 -14.74 -2.11
C PHE A 46 6.09 -15.66 -3.24
N ASN A 47 5.06 -16.45 -2.98
CA ASN A 47 4.63 -17.53 -3.86
C ASN A 47 3.21 -17.35 -4.42
N LYS A 48 2.60 -16.20 -4.19
CA LYS A 48 1.33 -15.75 -4.77
C LYS A 48 1.31 -14.24 -4.85
N VAL A 49 0.69 -13.70 -5.90
CA VAL A 49 0.49 -12.26 -6.09
C VAL A 49 -1.00 -11.98 -6.26
N VAL A 50 -1.52 -10.99 -5.53
CA VAL A 50 -2.88 -10.47 -5.67
C VAL A 50 -2.79 -8.99 -5.99
N ILE A 51 -3.34 -8.58 -7.13
CA ILE A 51 -3.28 -7.19 -7.60
C ILE A 51 -4.67 -6.59 -7.52
N ILE A 52 -4.79 -5.50 -6.77
CA ILE A 52 -6.04 -4.77 -6.57
C ILE A 52 -6.09 -3.64 -7.61
N ILE A 53 -7.01 -3.73 -8.55
CA ILE A 53 -7.22 -2.71 -9.60
C ILE A 53 -8.66 -2.21 -9.57
N ARG A 54 -8.98 -1.16 -10.34
CA ARG A 54 -10.36 -0.82 -10.65
C ARG A 54 -10.82 -1.62 -11.88
N LYS A 55 -12.10 -1.92 -11.93
CA LYS A 55 -12.69 -2.70 -13.02
C LYS A 55 -12.67 -1.94 -14.37
N ASP A 56 -12.82 -0.62 -14.32
CA ASP A 56 -12.82 0.25 -15.50
C ASP A 56 -11.48 0.33 -16.24
N ILE A 57 -10.37 0.02 -15.54
CA ILE A 57 -9.02 0.03 -16.14
C ILE A 57 -8.52 -1.38 -16.50
N LYS A 58 -9.32 -2.43 -16.27
CA LYS A 58 -8.87 -3.82 -16.40
C LYS A 58 -8.22 -4.12 -17.74
N ASP A 59 -8.88 -3.78 -18.84
CA ASP A 59 -8.44 -4.18 -20.18
C ASP A 59 -7.11 -3.50 -20.53
N ASP A 60 -6.99 -2.19 -20.27
CA ASP A 60 -5.74 -1.44 -20.44
C ASP A 60 -4.63 -1.96 -19.52
N PHE A 61 -4.98 -2.31 -18.28
CA PHE A 61 -4.03 -2.87 -17.31
C PHE A 61 -3.49 -4.23 -17.79
N MET A 62 -4.36 -5.12 -18.26
CA MET A 62 -3.95 -6.43 -18.78
C MET A 62 -3.08 -6.29 -20.04
N GLU A 63 -3.44 -5.38 -20.96
CA GLU A 63 -2.66 -5.14 -22.18
C GLU A 63 -1.24 -4.67 -21.87
N ILE A 64 -1.07 -3.75 -20.90
CA ILE A 64 0.20 -3.06 -20.67
C ILE A 64 1.08 -3.80 -19.64
N ILE A 65 0.46 -4.39 -18.62
CA ILE A 65 1.17 -4.92 -17.44
C ILE A 65 0.77 -6.38 -17.19
N GLY A 66 -0.53 -6.67 -17.08
CA GLY A 66 -1.04 -7.91 -16.53
C GLY A 66 -0.60 -9.15 -17.30
N ASN A 67 -0.71 -9.15 -18.63
CA ASN A 67 -0.31 -10.28 -19.47
C ASN A 67 1.19 -10.61 -19.31
N ARG A 68 2.04 -9.58 -19.23
CA ARG A 68 3.48 -9.74 -18.99
C ARG A 68 3.77 -10.30 -17.60
N LEU A 69 3.05 -9.84 -16.58
CA LEU A 69 3.20 -10.36 -15.22
C LEU A 69 2.78 -11.83 -15.13
N GLU A 70 1.65 -12.22 -15.69
CA GLU A 70 1.20 -13.63 -15.72
C GLU A 70 2.22 -14.53 -16.41
N GLU A 71 2.80 -14.08 -17.51
CA GLU A 71 3.80 -14.87 -18.27
C GLU A 71 5.11 -15.02 -17.51
N LYS A 72 5.57 -13.95 -16.83
CA LYS A 72 6.93 -13.91 -16.26
C LYS A 72 6.99 -14.24 -14.76
N ALA A 73 5.89 -14.15 -14.00
CA ALA A 73 5.90 -14.28 -12.56
C ALA A 73 6.30 -15.70 -12.08
N GLY A 74 5.88 -16.75 -12.78
CA GLY A 74 6.14 -18.13 -12.36
C GLY A 74 5.41 -18.56 -11.07
N VAL A 75 4.53 -17.72 -10.54
CA VAL A 75 3.64 -17.96 -9.41
C VAL A 75 2.23 -17.51 -9.78
N PRO A 76 1.17 -18.00 -9.08
CA PRO A 76 -0.19 -17.56 -9.33
C PRO A 76 -0.33 -16.03 -9.16
N VAL A 77 -0.96 -15.38 -10.14
CA VAL A 77 -1.32 -13.96 -10.13
C VAL A 77 -2.84 -13.84 -10.19
N HIS A 78 -3.44 -13.11 -9.26
CA HIS A 78 -4.88 -12.88 -9.19
C HIS A 78 -5.18 -11.40 -9.26
N TYR A 79 -6.27 -11.04 -9.94
CA TYR A 79 -6.75 -9.66 -10.03
C TYR A 79 -8.08 -9.53 -9.28
N VAL A 80 -8.13 -8.58 -8.37
CA VAL A 80 -9.34 -8.26 -7.61
C VAL A 80 -9.71 -6.79 -7.81
N TYR A 81 -10.98 -6.47 -7.60
CA TYR A 81 -11.48 -5.15 -7.96
C TYR A 81 -11.89 -4.34 -6.75
N GLN A 82 -11.29 -3.15 -6.62
CA GLN A 82 -11.81 -2.13 -5.72
C GLN A 82 -12.99 -1.43 -6.40
N GLU A 83 -14.21 -1.70 -5.94
CA GLU A 83 -15.44 -1.09 -6.45
C GLU A 83 -16.09 -0.24 -5.37
N MET A 84 -16.62 0.94 -5.74
CA MET A 84 -17.22 1.87 -4.78
C MET A 84 -18.53 1.38 -4.19
N ASP A 85 -19.25 0.54 -4.91
CA ASP A 85 -20.53 -0.06 -4.52
C ASP A 85 -20.38 -1.38 -3.72
N ASN A 86 -19.13 -1.88 -3.59
CA ASN A 86 -18.85 -2.99 -2.70
C ASN A 86 -18.84 -2.51 -1.23
N LEU A 87 -20.04 -2.35 -0.68
CA LEU A 87 -20.31 -1.80 0.65
C LEU A 87 -20.94 -2.85 1.55
N PRO A 88 -20.76 -2.74 2.88
CA PRO A 88 -21.50 -3.51 3.84
C PRO A 88 -23.02 -3.29 3.73
N GLU A 89 -23.79 -4.28 4.18
CA GLU A 89 -25.26 -4.19 4.19
C GLU A 89 -25.74 -2.93 4.92
N GLY A 90 -26.72 -2.25 4.35
CA GLY A 90 -27.32 -1.02 4.89
C GLY A 90 -26.64 0.27 4.45
N PHE A 91 -25.52 0.21 3.72
CA PHE A 91 -24.87 1.40 3.19
C PHE A 91 -25.03 1.52 1.67
N THR A 92 -25.03 2.76 1.18
CA THR A 92 -25.11 3.08 -0.25
C THR A 92 -24.07 4.14 -0.58
N VAL A 93 -23.59 4.15 -1.83
CA VAL A 93 -22.67 5.18 -2.30
C VAL A 93 -23.38 6.53 -2.27
N PRO A 94 -22.83 7.55 -1.58
CA PRO A 94 -23.39 8.91 -1.58
C PRO A 94 -23.49 9.47 -3.00
N GLU A 95 -24.61 10.13 -3.30
CA GLU A 95 -24.82 10.77 -4.60
C GLU A 95 -23.69 11.77 -4.92
N GLY A 96 -23.10 11.64 -6.10
CA GLY A 96 -21.97 12.48 -6.55
C GLY A 96 -20.61 12.07 -6.06
N ARG A 97 -20.47 11.00 -5.27
CA ARG A 97 -19.15 10.50 -4.87
C ARG A 97 -18.45 9.83 -6.05
N THR A 98 -17.22 10.26 -6.30
CA THR A 98 -16.31 9.66 -7.30
C THR A 98 -15.00 9.18 -6.69
N LYS A 99 -14.72 9.55 -5.42
CA LYS A 99 -13.50 9.19 -4.72
C LYS A 99 -13.62 7.78 -4.15
N PRO A 100 -12.63 6.88 -4.36
CA PRO A 100 -12.56 5.59 -3.69
C PRO A 100 -12.59 5.71 -2.16
N TRP A 101 -12.82 4.60 -1.46
CA TRP A 101 -12.95 4.57 0.00
C TRP A 101 -11.62 4.46 0.76
N GLY A 102 -10.48 4.55 0.05
CA GLY A 102 -9.16 4.46 0.65
C GLY A 102 -8.57 3.05 0.65
N THR A 103 -7.37 2.94 1.24
CA THR A 103 -6.55 1.73 1.22
C THR A 103 -7.15 0.57 2.02
N GLY A 104 -7.83 0.86 3.12
CA GLY A 104 -8.50 -0.17 3.93
C GLY A 104 -9.56 -0.93 3.13
N GLN A 105 -10.43 -0.21 2.41
CA GLN A 105 -11.44 -0.83 1.55
C GLN A 105 -10.82 -1.52 0.33
N ALA A 106 -9.70 -0.99 -0.20
CA ALA A 106 -8.95 -1.67 -1.24
C ALA A 106 -8.46 -3.05 -0.77
N LEU A 107 -7.86 -3.13 0.41
CA LEU A 107 -7.39 -4.41 0.98
C LEU A 107 -8.53 -5.40 1.20
N LEU A 108 -9.72 -4.94 1.59
CA LEU A 108 -10.91 -5.81 1.74
C LEU A 108 -11.29 -6.53 0.45
N ALA A 109 -11.01 -5.94 -0.73
CA ALA A 109 -11.24 -6.62 -2.01
C ALA A 109 -10.38 -7.88 -2.18
N ALA A 110 -9.25 -7.99 -1.48
CA ALA A 110 -8.37 -9.15 -1.55
C ALA A 110 -8.76 -10.27 -0.57
N LYS A 111 -9.69 -10.06 0.36
CA LYS A 111 -10.04 -10.98 1.46
C LYS A 111 -10.30 -12.41 1.00
N GLU A 112 -11.08 -12.60 -0.06
CA GLU A 112 -11.45 -13.91 -0.58
C GLU A 112 -10.29 -14.67 -1.25
N PHE A 113 -9.17 -13.99 -1.51
CA PHE A 113 -7.99 -14.55 -2.17
C PHE A 113 -6.78 -14.69 -1.24
N VAL A 114 -6.82 -14.09 -0.04
CA VAL A 114 -5.68 -14.03 0.88
C VAL A 114 -6.04 -14.67 2.22
N HIS A 115 -5.54 -15.88 2.43
CA HIS A 115 -5.80 -16.69 3.63
C HIS A 115 -4.52 -16.97 4.43
N GLU A 116 -3.38 -16.55 3.94
CA GLU A 116 -2.04 -16.65 4.53
C GLU A 116 -1.50 -15.26 4.88
N PRO A 117 -0.40 -15.16 5.66
CA PRO A 117 0.30 -13.89 5.88
C PRO A 117 0.67 -13.24 4.56
N PHE A 118 0.60 -11.91 4.48
CA PHE A 118 0.80 -11.18 3.24
C PHE A 118 1.48 -9.83 3.43
N LEU A 119 2.15 -9.38 2.38
CA LEU A 119 2.75 -8.05 2.29
C LEU A 119 1.88 -7.17 1.40
N ALA A 120 1.39 -6.06 1.92
CA ALA A 120 0.69 -5.04 1.16
C ALA A 120 1.64 -3.91 0.77
N ILE A 121 1.62 -3.52 -0.52
CA ILE A 121 2.44 -2.44 -1.09
C ILE A 121 1.62 -1.56 -2.05
N ASN A 122 2.09 -0.35 -2.29
CA ASN A 122 1.62 0.48 -3.39
C ASN A 122 2.25 0.05 -4.72
N ALA A 123 1.53 0.18 -5.81
CA ALA A 123 1.99 -0.21 -7.14
C ALA A 123 2.98 0.79 -7.77
N ASP A 124 2.98 2.04 -7.29
CA ASP A 124 3.74 3.17 -7.84
C ASP A 124 4.93 3.61 -6.98
N ASP A 125 5.21 2.91 -5.89
CA ASP A 125 6.38 3.14 -5.04
C ASP A 125 7.52 2.14 -5.34
N PHE A 126 8.76 2.63 -5.34
CA PHE A 126 9.96 1.80 -5.43
C PHE A 126 10.54 1.53 -4.04
N TYR A 127 10.58 0.25 -3.65
CA TYR A 127 10.95 -0.17 -2.30
C TYR A 127 12.39 -0.68 -2.16
N GLY A 128 13.05 -1.04 -3.28
CA GLY A 128 14.32 -1.78 -3.25
C GLY A 128 14.10 -3.26 -2.93
N SER A 129 15.08 -4.10 -3.19
CA SER A 129 14.93 -5.57 -3.05
C SER A 129 15.07 -6.10 -1.61
N GLU A 130 15.88 -5.44 -0.78
CA GLU A 130 16.17 -5.91 0.59
C GLU A 130 14.92 -5.95 1.49
N PRO A 131 14.03 -4.94 1.52
CA PRO A 131 12.83 -4.96 2.34
C PRO A 131 11.90 -6.14 2.05
N TYR A 132 11.80 -6.60 0.80
CA TYR A 132 10.99 -7.79 0.48
C TYR A 132 11.49 -9.04 1.19
N LYS A 133 12.80 -9.22 1.28
CA LYS A 133 13.37 -10.36 2.00
C LYS A 133 13.11 -10.27 3.50
N ILE A 134 13.32 -9.09 4.10
CA ILE A 134 13.07 -8.85 5.53
C ILE A 134 11.59 -9.13 5.86
N MET A 135 10.69 -8.60 5.05
CA MET A 135 9.25 -8.77 5.25
C MET A 135 8.78 -10.20 4.99
N HIS A 136 9.36 -10.88 3.99
CA HIS A 136 9.08 -12.30 3.77
C HIS A 136 9.51 -13.14 4.98
N ASP A 137 10.73 -12.92 5.49
CA ASP A 137 11.26 -13.68 6.64
C ASP A 137 10.40 -13.43 7.89
N PHE A 138 9.91 -12.21 8.10
CA PHE A 138 8.96 -11.89 9.16
C PHE A 138 7.64 -12.66 8.98
N LEU A 139 7.01 -12.55 7.81
CA LEU A 139 5.69 -13.13 7.54
C LEU A 139 5.70 -14.66 7.54
N ALA A 140 6.74 -15.28 6.98
CA ALA A 140 6.89 -16.73 6.98
C ALA A 140 7.05 -17.33 8.39
N ASN A 141 7.51 -16.53 9.36
CA ASN A 141 7.75 -16.94 10.74
C ASN A 141 6.78 -16.32 11.74
N VAL A 142 5.81 -15.51 11.30
CA VAL A 142 4.85 -14.89 12.21
C VAL A 142 4.13 -15.95 13.03
N ASP A 143 4.11 -15.76 14.35
CA ASP A 143 3.43 -16.63 15.31
C ASP A 143 2.37 -15.82 16.06
N GLU A 144 1.14 -16.28 15.98
CA GLU A 144 -0.03 -15.69 16.62
C GLU A 144 -0.64 -16.64 17.67
N SER A 145 0.18 -17.54 18.22
CA SER A 145 -0.25 -18.50 19.25
C SER A 145 -0.65 -17.81 20.57
N ASP A 146 -0.21 -16.56 20.77
CA ASP A 146 -0.63 -15.71 21.89
C ASP A 146 -2.04 -15.12 21.72
N GLY A 147 -2.71 -15.40 20.60
CA GLY A 147 -4.05 -14.92 20.27
C GLY A 147 -4.10 -13.50 19.71
N LYS A 148 -2.96 -12.80 19.64
CA LYS A 148 -2.87 -11.44 19.06
C LYS A 148 -2.59 -11.50 17.56
N ALA A 149 -2.92 -10.42 16.86
CA ALA A 149 -2.44 -10.18 15.52
C ALA A 149 -1.05 -9.54 15.59
N HIS A 150 -0.10 -10.08 14.82
CA HIS A 150 1.25 -9.56 14.72
C HIS A 150 1.46 -9.00 13.32
N PHE A 151 1.57 -7.67 13.24
CA PHE A 151 1.80 -6.95 12.01
C PHE A 151 3.21 -6.35 12.00
N GLY A 152 3.78 -6.18 10.82
CA GLY A 152 5.07 -5.54 10.62
C GLY A 152 4.99 -4.44 9.57
N MET A 153 5.93 -3.53 9.60
CA MET A 153 6.07 -2.49 8.59
C MET A 153 7.56 -2.31 8.27
N ALA A 154 7.90 -2.21 6.99
CA ALA A 154 9.23 -1.77 6.61
C ALA A 154 9.35 -0.27 6.87
N GLY A 155 10.23 0.11 7.81
CA GLY A 155 10.56 1.51 8.08
C GLY A 155 11.72 1.95 7.21
N TYR A 156 11.61 3.13 6.62
CA TYR A 156 12.65 3.75 5.78
C TYR A 156 13.21 4.98 6.48
N LEU A 157 14.50 5.27 6.28
CA LEU A 157 15.06 6.54 6.72
C LEU A 157 14.53 7.67 5.83
N LEU A 158 14.08 8.75 6.41
CA LEU A 158 13.46 9.88 5.71
C LEU A 158 14.32 10.36 4.53
N LYS A 159 15.65 10.48 4.75
CA LYS A 159 16.60 10.89 3.70
C LYS A 159 16.54 10.09 2.41
N ASN A 160 16.14 8.81 2.48
CA ASN A 160 16.05 7.90 1.33
C ASN A 160 14.69 7.96 0.63
N THR A 161 13.76 8.78 1.12
CA THR A 161 12.38 8.86 0.62
C THR A 161 12.00 10.26 0.14
N LEU A 162 12.92 11.21 0.22
CA LEU A 162 12.73 12.58 -0.26
C LEU A 162 12.95 12.65 -1.77
N SER A 163 12.28 13.62 -2.41
CA SER A 163 12.43 13.93 -3.82
C SER A 163 13.29 15.17 -4.02
N ASP A 164 14.12 15.17 -5.06
CA ASP A 164 14.84 16.37 -5.50
C ASP A 164 13.97 17.26 -6.42
N ASN A 165 12.77 16.78 -6.81
CA ASN A 165 11.86 17.43 -7.75
C ASN A 165 10.54 17.92 -7.11
N GLY A 166 10.57 18.21 -5.82
CA GLY A 166 9.41 18.73 -5.09
C GLY A 166 9.17 18.06 -3.74
N SER A 167 8.13 18.52 -3.05
CA SER A 167 7.75 18.00 -1.75
C SER A 167 7.03 16.64 -1.87
N VAL A 168 7.04 15.89 -0.77
CA VAL A 168 6.35 14.59 -0.63
C VAL A 168 5.54 14.56 0.66
N SER A 169 4.53 13.69 0.74
CA SER A 169 3.85 13.39 2.02
C SER A 169 4.47 12.15 2.65
N ARG A 170 4.73 12.17 3.96
CA ARG A 170 5.36 11.06 4.69
C ARG A 170 4.75 10.84 6.06
N GLY A 171 4.48 9.58 6.38
CA GLY A 171 4.14 9.15 7.72
C GLY A 171 5.40 8.99 8.56
N ILE A 172 5.70 9.95 9.44
CA ILE A 172 6.84 9.88 10.36
C ILE A 172 6.47 8.96 11.52
N CYS A 173 7.32 7.97 11.76
CA CYS A 173 7.09 6.92 12.74
C CYS A 173 7.88 7.19 14.02
N SER A 174 7.21 7.04 15.17
CA SER A 174 7.89 6.85 16.45
C SER A 174 7.93 5.36 16.79
N VAL A 175 9.08 4.87 17.19
CA VAL A 175 9.28 3.48 17.58
C VAL A 175 9.87 3.41 18.99
N ASP A 176 9.57 2.35 19.73
CA ASP A 176 10.17 2.08 21.02
C ASP A 176 11.55 1.42 20.91
N GLU A 177 12.18 1.12 22.05
CA GLU A 177 13.50 0.48 22.16
C GLU A 177 13.55 -0.94 21.55
N ASN A 178 12.41 -1.58 21.35
CA ASN A 178 12.26 -2.91 20.75
C ASN A 178 11.82 -2.85 19.28
N ASN A 179 11.82 -1.66 18.66
CA ASN A 179 11.34 -1.37 17.33
C ASN A 179 9.82 -1.62 17.12
N TYR A 180 9.02 -1.58 18.19
CA TYR A 180 7.56 -1.55 18.02
C TYR A 180 7.10 -0.14 17.66
N LEU A 181 6.18 -0.07 16.72
CA LEU A 181 5.56 1.17 16.30
C LEU A 181 4.69 1.74 17.43
N VAL A 182 5.00 2.95 17.85
CA VAL A 182 4.25 3.70 18.88
C VAL A 182 3.23 4.63 18.24
N SER A 183 3.64 5.35 17.20
CA SER A 183 2.77 6.28 16.46
C SER A 183 3.27 6.51 15.03
N ILE A 184 2.34 6.91 14.17
CA ILE A 184 2.63 7.47 12.84
C ILE A 184 1.94 8.83 12.76
N GLU A 185 2.68 9.86 12.38
CA GLU A 185 2.13 11.18 12.13
C GLU A 185 2.38 11.57 10.67
N GLU A 186 1.31 11.86 9.94
CA GLU A 186 1.42 12.29 8.55
C GLU A 186 1.91 13.74 8.48
N HIS A 187 2.98 13.94 7.71
CA HIS A 187 3.51 15.25 7.36
C HIS A 187 3.37 15.48 5.86
N LEU A 188 2.79 16.61 5.51
CA LEU A 188 2.61 17.08 4.14
C LEU A 188 3.77 17.99 3.75
N ASP A 189 3.97 18.15 2.44
CA ASP A 189 4.98 19.05 1.87
C ASP A 189 6.37 18.88 2.50
N VAL A 190 6.78 17.63 2.71
CA VAL A 190 8.09 17.31 3.27
C VAL A 190 9.16 17.52 2.21
N GLU A 191 10.14 18.37 2.52
CA GLU A 191 11.27 18.70 1.64
C GLU A 191 12.57 18.87 2.42
N LYS A 192 13.72 18.72 1.74
CA LYS A 192 15.03 18.95 2.35
C LYS A 192 15.17 20.41 2.75
N SER A 193 15.73 20.67 3.94
CA SER A 193 15.99 22.01 4.45
C SER A 193 17.29 22.01 5.28
N GLY A 194 18.34 22.56 4.74
CA GLY A 194 19.66 22.54 5.39
C GLY A 194 20.16 21.12 5.62
N GLU A 195 20.52 20.76 6.84
CA GLU A 195 20.97 19.42 7.25
C GLU A 195 19.81 18.50 7.67
N GLY A 196 18.55 18.94 7.56
CA GLY A 196 17.35 18.21 7.92
C GLY A 196 16.30 18.22 6.82
N ALA A 197 15.06 18.11 7.20
CA ALA A 197 13.88 18.31 6.38
C ALA A 197 12.85 19.14 7.14
N ILE A 198 11.90 19.73 6.43
CA ILE A 198 10.73 20.36 6.99
C ILE A 198 9.48 19.70 6.44
N GLY A 199 8.41 19.67 7.23
CA GLY A 199 7.10 19.20 6.82
C GLY A 199 6.00 19.87 7.64
N PHE A 200 4.76 19.67 7.24
CA PHE A 200 3.61 20.28 7.89
C PHE A 200 2.62 19.19 8.33
N THR A 201 2.15 19.28 9.57
CA THR A 201 1.05 18.42 10.04
C THR A 201 -0.24 18.72 9.30
N ALA A 202 -1.25 17.88 9.44
CA ALA A 202 -2.58 18.10 8.87
C ALA A 202 -3.24 19.40 9.39
N SER A 203 -2.84 19.88 10.57
CA SER A 203 -3.27 21.20 11.12
C SER A 203 -2.50 22.39 10.54
N GLY A 204 -1.47 22.15 9.72
CA GLY A 204 -0.61 23.18 9.12
C GLY A 204 0.53 23.62 10.02
N GLU A 205 0.82 22.92 11.11
CA GLU A 205 1.97 23.21 11.98
C GLU A 205 3.25 22.75 11.29
N LYS A 206 4.26 23.62 11.26
CA LYS A 206 5.57 23.35 10.67
C LYS A 206 6.45 22.60 11.66
N HIS A 207 6.97 21.45 11.21
CA HIS A 207 7.94 20.64 11.98
C HIS A 207 9.29 20.56 11.26
N GLU A 208 10.36 20.59 12.04
CA GLU A 208 11.70 20.21 11.61
C GLU A 208 11.86 18.70 11.82
N LEU A 209 12.30 18.02 10.76
CA LEU A 209 12.39 16.56 10.73
C LEU A 209 13.85 16.13 10.56
N SER A 210 14.26 15.15 11.34
CA SER A 210 15.57 14.50 11.17
C SER A 210 15.61 13.69 9.88
N LEU A 211 16.67 13.76 9.11
CA LEU A 211 16.90 12.89 7.95
C LEU A 211 17.01 11.40 8.33
N GLU A 212 17.33 11.11 9.60
CA GLU A 212 17.38 9.75 10.16
C GLU A 212 16.04 9.31 10.77
N ALA A 213 14.98 10.12 10.69
CA ALA A 213 13.66 9.73 11.14
C ALA A 213 13.15 8.52 10.36
N VAL A 214 12.52 7.60 11.07
CA VAL A 214 11.86 6.44 10.46
C VAL A 214 10.55 6.88 9.84
N THR A 215 10.31 6.49 8.59
CA THR A 215 9.09 6.84 7.87
C THR A 215 8.44 5.64 7.21
N SER A 216 7.12 5.67 7.12
CA SER A 216 6.31 4.69 6.40
C SER A 216 6.29 5.00 4.91
N MET A 217 6.45 3.95 4.09
CA MET A 217 6.22 3.94 2.65
C MET A 217 5.05 2.99 2.29
N ASN A 218 4.15 2.71 3.24
CA ASN A 218 3.02 1.78 3.07
C ASN A 218 3.42 0.34 2.67
N MET A 219 4.58 -0.13 3.14
CA MET A 219 5.00 -1.51 2.98
C MET A 219 4.67 -2.28 4.27
N MET A 220 3.51 -2.93 4.31
CA MET A 220 2.91 -3.48 5.52
C MET A 220 2.79 -5.01 5.45
N GLY A 221 3.43 -5.71 6.39
CA GLY A 221 3.26 -7.15 6.61
C GLY A 221 2.09 -7.41 7.54
N LEU A 222 1.11 -8.15 7.05
CA LEU A 222 -0.18 -8.35 7.67
C LEU A 222 -0.51 -9.84 7.73
N THR A 223 -1.42 -10.21 8.63
CA THR A 223 -2.06 -11.53 8.64
C THR A 223 -3.55 -11.40 8.31
N PRO A 224 -4.23 -12.50 7.94
CA PRO A 224 -5.67 -12.45 7.64
C PRO A 224 -6.55 -11.89 8.76
N LYS A 225 -6.07 -11.85 10.00
CA LYS A 225 -6.78 -11.20 11.12
C LYS A 225 -7.04 -9.71 10.89
N VAL A 226 -6.28 -9.05 10.02
CA VAL A 226 -6.51 -7.65 9.67
C VAL A 226 -7.88 -7.42 9.03
N PHE A 227 -8.40 -8.40 8.28
CA PHE A 227 -9.66 -8.24 7.56
C PHE A 227 -10.86 -8.02 8.50
N GLU A 228 -10.90 -8.69 9.65
CA GLU A 228 -11.95 -8.47 10.66
C GLU A 228 -11.91 -7.03 11.20
N ALA A 229 -10.71 -6.52 11.47
CA ALA A 229 -10.55 -5.16 11.94
C ALA A 229 -10.93 -4.13 10.87
N LEU A 230 -10.55 -4.40 9.59
CA LEU A 230 -10.88 -3.54 8.46
C LEU A 230 -12.40 -3.52 8.18
N GLU A 231 -13.07 -4.67 8.23
CA GLU A 231 -14.52 -4.74 8.04
C GLU A 231 -15.25 -3.92 9.10
N LYS A 232 -14.91 -4.12 10.38
CA LYS A 232 -15.49 -3.36 11.47
C LYS A 232 -15.19 -1.87 11.34
N GLY A 233 -13.92 -1.52 11.11
CA GLY A 233 -13.49 -0.12 10.92
C GLY A 233 -14.17 0.55 9.75
N PHE A 234 -14.44 -0.18 8.67
CA PHE A 234 -15.13 0.36 7.48
C PHE A 234 -16.61 0.63 7.77
N VAL A 235 -17.30 -0.23 8.50
CA VAL A 235 -18.68 0.02 8.96
C VAL A 235 -18.74 1.25 9.85
N ASP A 236 -17.85 1.35 10.85
CA ASP A 236 -17.78 2.51 11.75
C ASP A 236 -17.47 3.79 10.98
N PHE A 237 -16.55 3.74 10.01
CA PHE A 237 -16.21 4.86 9.14
C PHE A 237 -17.43 5.32 8.32
N LEU A 238 -18.13 4.40 7.64
CA LEU A 238 -19.31 4.71 6.84
C LEU A 238 -20.43 5.33 7.68
N GLY A 239 -20.60 4.88 8.91
CA GLY A 239 -21.56 5.45 9.86
C GLY A 239 -21.26 6.91 10.26
N ASN A 240 -20.02 7.37 10.09
CA ASN A 240 -19.54 8.68 10.55
C ASN A 240 -19.18 9.67 9.42
N ILE A 241 -19.34 9.33 8.14
CA ILE A 241 -18.94 10.19 7.00
C ILE A 241 -19.87 11.36 6.71
N SER A 242 -20.94 11.55 7.48
CA SER A 242 -22.00 12.55 7.21
C SER A 242 -21.47 13.98 7.03
N SER A 243 -20.34 14.33 7.65
CA SER A 243 -19.70 15.64 7.53
C SER A 243 -18.91 15.85 6.22
N ASN A 244 -18.47 14.77 5.56
CA ASN A 244 -17.69 14.83 4.32
C ASN A 244 -17.92 13.61 3.41
N PRO A 245 -19.17 13.32 2.99
CA PRO A 245 -19.50 12.05 2.33
C PRO A 245 -18.83 11.87 0.96
N LEU A 246 -18.42 12.96 0.31
CA LEU A 246 -17.86 12.91 -1.04
C LEU A 246 -16.32 12.71 -1.04
N LYS A 247 -15.63 13.05 0.05
CA LYS A 247 -14.15 13.10 0.09
C LYS A 247 -13.52 12.25 1.19
N ALA A 248 -14.26 11.82 2.22
CA ALA A 248 -13.71 10.99 3.31
C ALA A 248 -13.12 9.67 2.80
N GLU A 249 -11.97 9.28 3.37
CA GLU A 249 -11.27 8.01 3.09
C GLU A 249 -10.50 7.54 4.31
#